data_f53a712963d272901b601a29ba1cb104
#
_entry.id   f53a712963d272901b601a29ba1cb104
#
_cell.length_a   1.000
_cell.length_b   1.000
_cell.length_c   1.000
_cell.angle_alpha   90.00
_cell.angle_beta   90.00
_cell.angle_gamma   90.00
#
_symmetry.space_group_name_H-M   'P 1'
#
loop_
_entity.id
_entity.type
_entity.pdbx_description
1 polymer ?
#
loop_
_entity_poly.entity_id
_entity_poly.type
_entity_poly.pdbx_seq_one_letter_code
_entity_poly.pdbx_strand_id
1 'polypeptide(L)'
;MKDRKVILLVIAIMVIGIVIGKTYNYMNRDSIKFKNEYESLNNKKSESGKKIRSLSISKDNPIKYATAEEIVEKMDNKETFAVYFGFAKCPWCRSVLPTLFEVAEELEINEIYYVDVLEIRDQLELNKEKDVVIKEKGTDGYYELLRRFDEKLSKYILKTEDGEEVDTLERRIYAPNIASVVAGKPYELKTGISESQDDAYMKLTPKMKKDMKKEIECVLKCLSKKTTTCSDKMC
;
A
#
# COMPACT_ATOMS: atom_id res chain seq x y z
N MET A 1 54.24 22.99 -9.14
CA MET A 1 53.91 21.55 -8.89
C MET A 1 53.02 21.33 -7.68
N LYS A 2 53.18 22.06 -6.60
CA LYS A 2 52.34 21.93 -5.35
C LYS A 2 50.88 22.30 -5.60
N ASP A 3 50.62 23.39 -6.30
CA ASP A 3 49.25 23.88 -6.58
C ASP A 3 48.44 22.95 -7.50
N ARG A 4 49.05 22.29 -8.47
CA ARG A 4 48.37 21.28 -9.30
C ARG A 4 47.88 20.08 -8.49
N LYS A 5 48.68 19.61 -7.52
CA LYS A 5 48.29 18.52 -6.64
C LYS A 5 47.11 18.90 -5.71
N VAL A 6 47.11 20.12 -5.21
CA VAL A 6 46.02 20.65 -4.40
C VAL A 6 44.73 20.78 -5.22
N ILE A 7 44.79 21.31 -6.42
CA ILE A 7 43.63 21.41 -7.34
C ILE A 7 43.07 20.03 -7.66
N LEU A 8 43.92 19.05 -7.98
CA LEU A 8 43.47 17.69 -8.26
C LEU A 8 42.79 17.04 -7.02
N LEU A 9 43.33 17.27 -5.84
CA LEU A 9 42.73 16.79 -4.60
C LEU A 9 41.33 17.40 -4.35
N VAL A 10 41.19 18.70 -4.58
CA VAL A 10 39.87 19.39 -4.42
C VAL A 10 38.87 18.85 -5.43
N ILE A 11 39.27 18.66 -6.69
CA ILE A 11 38.40 18.06 -7.74
C ILE A 11 37.99 16.65 -7.32
N ALA A 12 38.91 15.81 -6.84
CA ALA A 12 38.60 14.45 -6.39
C ALA A 12 37.59 14.45 -5.25
N ILE A 13 37.74 15.33 -4.26
CA ILE A 13 36.80 15.45 -3.16
C ILE A 13 35.41 15.89 -3.64
N MET A 14 35.33 16.85 -4.57
CA MET A 14 34.05 17.27 -5.17
C MET A 14 33.37 16.12 -5.95
N VAL A 15 34.11 15.38 -6.73
CA VAL A 15 33.58 14.21 -7.48
C VAL A 15 33.07 13.16 -6.51
N ILE A 16 33.82 12.84 -5.46
CA ILE A 16 33.42 11.89 -4.42
C ILE A 16 32.12 12.39 -3.73
N GLY A 17 32.05 13.65 -3.40
CA GLY A 17 30.86 14.27 -2.79
C GLY A 17 29.62 14.15 -3.70
N ILE A 18 29.78 14.41 -5.01
CA ILE A 18 28.68 14.26 -5.99
C ILE A 18 28.22 12.80 -6.10
N VAL A 19 29.19 11.85 -6.15
CA VAL A 19 28.87 10.41 -6.23
C VAL A 19 28.15 9.95 -4.98
N ILE A 20 28.64 10.33 -3.79
CA ILE A 20 27.98 10.00 -2.51
C ILE A 20 26.57 10.60 -2.46
N GLY A 21 26.41 11.87 -2.83
CA GLY A 21 25.11 12.53 -2.87
C GLY A 21 24.10 11.87 -3.81
N LYS A 22 24.55 11.50 -5.03
CA LYS A 22 23.69 10.76 -5.98
C LYS A 22 23.33 9.37 -5.46
N THR A 23 24.29 8.65 -4.85
CA THR A 23 24.04 7.32 -4.27
C THR A 23 23.08 7.42 -3.10
N TYR A 24 23.24 8.39 -2.21
CA TYR A 24 22.36 8.65 -1.08
C TYR A 24 20.91 8.94 -1.56
N ASN A 25 20.76 9.87 -2.51
CA ASN A 25 19.44 10.19 -3.08
C ASN A 25 18.81 8.98 -3.78
N TYR A 26 19.59 8.16 -4.48
CA TYR A 26 19.11 6.94 -5.12
C TYR A 26 18.62 5.94 -4.07
N MET A 27 19.38 5.69 -3.01
CA MET A 27 19.02 4.74 -1.95
C MET A 27 17.80 5.18 -1.12
N ASN A 28 17.55 6.49 -1.05
CA ASN A 28 16.41 7.06 -0.34
C ASN A 28 15.15 7.24 -1.19
N ARG A 29 15.17 6.78 -2.46
CA ARG A 29 13.94 6.76 -3.26
C ARG A 29 12.89 5.86 -2.62
N ASP A 30 11.65 6.30 -2.60
CA ASP A 30 10.51 5.56 -2.04
C ASP A 30 10.39 4.15 -2.62
N SER A 31 10.57 4.01 -3.93
CA SER A 31 10.54 2.72 -4.61
C SER A 31 11.59 1.73 -4.08
N ILE A 32 12.80 2.22 -3.74
CA ILE A 32 13.88 1.40 -3.17
C ILE A 32 13.62 1.10 -1.69
N LYS A 33 13.15 2.09 -0.94
CA LYS A 33 12.73 1.92 0.45
C LYS A 33 11.66 0.83 0.56
N PHE A 34 10.60 0.92 -0.24
CA PHE A 34 9.50 -0.05 -0.28
C PHE A 34 10.00 -1.46 -0.65
N LYS A 35 10.82 -1.57 -1.71
CA LYS A 35 11.46 -2.83 -2.08
C LYS A 35 12.20 -3.45 -0.91
N ASN A 36 13.09 -2.68 -0.28
CA ASN A 36 13.93 -3.17 0.82
C ASN A 36 13.09 -3.58 2.04
N GLU A 37 12.08 -2.80 2.38
CA GLU A 37 11.16 -3.09 3.49
C GLU A 37 10.46 -4.43 3.28
N TYR A 38 9.82 -4.62 2.14
CA TYR A 38 9.08 -5.85 1.85
C TYR A 38 10.02 -7.05 1.65
N GLU A 39 11.10 -6.90 0.90
CA GLU A 39 12.05 -8.00 0.62
C GLU A 39 12.87 -8.40 1.85
N SER A 40 13.03 -7.52 2.85
CA SER A 40 13.69 -7.85 4.12
C SER A 40 13.03 -9.02 4.85
N LEU A 41 11.76 -9.29 4.55
CA LEU A 41 10.98 -10.39 5.13
C LEU A 41 11.03 -11.68 4.29
N ASN A 42 11.69 -11.66 3.14
CA ASN A 42 11.86 -12.87 2.33
C ASN A 42 12.60 -13.96 3.10
N ASN A 43 12.17 -15.20 2.90
CA ASN A 43 12.70 -16.40 3.57
C ASN A 43 12.53 -16.43 5.10
N LYS A 44 11.77 -15.50 5.68
CA LYS A 44 11.42 -15.49 7.10
C LYS A 44 10.10 -16.23 7.36
N LYS A 45 9.84 -16.49 8.63
CA LYS A 45 8.55 -17.02 9.11
C LYS A 45 7.77 -15.93 9.83
N SER A 46 6.46 -16.02 9.77
CA SER A 46 5.55 -15.20 10.58
C SER A 46 5.60 -15.63 12.05
N GLU A 47 4.99 -14.87 12.94
CA GLU A 47 4.81 -15.21 14.35
C GLU A 47 4.07 -16.55 14.54
N SER A 48 3.15 -16.88 13.63
CA SER A 48 2.47 -18.20 13.60
C SER A 48 3.31 -19.33 12.98
N GLY A 49 4.59 -19.08 12.66
CA GLY A 49 5.50 -20.07 12.08
C GLY A 49 5.31 -20.36 10.59
N LYS A 50 4.32 -19.74 9.92
CA LYS A 50 4.08 -19.89 8.48
C LYS A 50 5.18 -19.19 7.68
N LYS A 51 5.61 -19.79 6.56
CA LYS A 51 6.60 -19.18 5.66
C LYS A 51 6.03 -17.93 5.00
N ILE A 52 6.69 -16.80 5.19
CA ILE A 52 6.33 -15.54 4.54
C ILE A 52 6.53 -15.65 3.03
N ARG A 53 5.56 -15.21 2.23
CA ARG A 53 5.66 -15.16 0.77
C ARG A 53 6.81 -14.25 0.37
N SER A 54 7.79 -14.79 -0.33
CA SER A 54 8.90 -14.01 -0.89
C SER A 54 8.42 -13.18 -2.07
N LEU A 55 8.92 -11.96 -2.15
CA LEU A 55 8.66 -11.01 -3.24
C LEU A 55 9.94 -10.68 -3.97
N SER A 56 9.81 -10.34 -5.26
CA SER A 56 10.84 -9.72 -6.07
C SER A 56 10.26 -8.43 -6.64
N ILE A 57 10.66 -7.31 -6.07
CA ILE A 57 10.09 -5.99 -6.38
C ILE A 57 11.11 -5.21 -7.23
N SER A 58 10.62 -4.58 -8.32
CA SER A 58 11.46 -3.70 -9.15
C SER A 58 11.97 -2.52 -8.34
N LYS A 59 13.16 -2.04 -8.65
CA LYS A 59 13.70 -0.78 -8.11
C LYS A 59 12.92 0.44 -8.60
N ASP A 60 12.29 0.30 -9.75
CA ASP A 60 11.50 1.34 -10.40
C ASP A 60 9.99 1.08 -10.28
N ASN A 61 9.56 0.48 -9.14
CA ASN A 61 8.16 0.33 -8.82
C ASN A 61 7.48 1.70 -8.59
N PRO A 62 6.15 1.80 -8.76
CA PRO A 62 5.44 3.09 -8.76
C PRO A 62 5.17 3.66 -7.35
N ILE A 63 5.70 3.07 -6.30
CA ILE A 63 5.35 3.44 -4.93
C ILE A 63 5.97 4.78 -4.50
N LYS A 64 5.13 5.60 -3.87
CA LYS A 64 5.44 6.83 -3.14
C LYS A 64 4.89 6.72 -1.73
N TYR A 65 5.73 6.87 -0.71
CA TYR A 65 5.24 6.95 0.67
C TYR A 65 4.42 8.20 0.89
N ALA A 66 3.33 8.06 1.62
CA ALA A 66 2.53 9.18 2.07
C ALA A 66 1.97 8.90 3.48
N THR A 67 1.78 9.95 4.25
CA THR A 67 1.02 9.87 5.51
C THR A 67 -0.48 9.95 5.24
N ALA A 68 -1.29 9.64 6.25
CA ALA A 68 -2.73 9.79 6.17
C ALA A 68 -3.12 11.25 5.89
N GLU A 69 -2.45 12.19 6.54
CA GLU A 69 -2.67 13.64 6.40
C GLU A 69 -2.35 14.12 4.99
N GLU A 70 -1.25 13.63 4.38
CA GLU A 70 -0.89 13.97 3.00
C GLU A 70 -1.92 13.46 2.00
N ILE A 71 -2.52 12.28 2.22
CA ILE A 71 -3.61 11.78 1.37
C ILE A 71 -4.85 12.66 1.52
N VAL A 72 -5.21 13.06 2.74
CA VAL A 72 -6.33 13.97 2.99
C VAL A 72 -6.09 15.32 2.31
N GLU A 73 -4.90 15.90 2.43
CA GLU A 73 -4.53 17.16 1.77
C GLU A 73 -4.68 17.05 0.24
N LYS A 74 -4.23 15.96 -0.36
CA LYS A 74 -4.41 15.71 -1.80
C LYS A 74 -5.89 15.64 -2.20
N MET A 75 -6.73 15.02 -1.36
CA MET A 75 -8.17 14.98 -1.59
C MET A 75 -8.78 16.39 -1.50
N ASP A 76 -8.38 17.21 -0.53
CA ASP A 76 -8.83 18.59 -0.39
C ASP A 76 -8.41 19.47 -1.57
N ASN A 77 -7.23 19.22 -2.12
CA ASN A 77 -6.70 19.84 -3.34
C ASN A 77 -7.36 19.31 -4.62
N LYS A 78 -8.34 18.38 -4.52
CA LYS A 78 -9.06 17.79 -5.65
C LYS A 78 -8.14 17.05 -6.63
N GLU A 79 -7.06 16.49 -6.12
CA GLU A 79 -6.15 15.70 -6.95
C GLU A 79 -6.78 14.36 -7.38
N THR A 80 -6.22 13.79 -8.45
CA THR A 80 -6.60 12.46 -8.97
C THR A 80 -5.39 11.55 -8.85
N PHE A 81 -5.51 10.44 -8.10
CA PHE A 81 -4.39 9.56 -7.78
C PHE A 81 -4.82 8.16 -7.35
N ALA A 82 -3.87 7.23 -7.33
CA ALA A 82 -4.01 5.91 -6.71
C ALA A 82 -3.42 5.91 -5.30
N VAL A 83 -4.03 5.18 -4.38
CA VAL A 83 -3.48 4.91 -3.05
C VAL A 83 -3.57 3.43 -2.71
N TYR A 84 -2.51 2.90 -2.11
CA TYR A 84 -2.40 1.54 -1.58
C TYR A 84 -2.22 1.60 -0.07
N PHE A 85 -3.17 1.03 0.66
CA PHE A 85 -3.13 0.85 2.10
C PHE A 85 -2.65 -0.55 2.43
N GLY A 86 -1.56 -0.67 3.17
CA GLY A 86 -0.97 -1.97 3.45
C GLY A 86 0.14 -1.88 4.49
N PHE A 87 0.87 -2.99 4.69
CA PHE A 87 2.11 -3.04 5.47
C PHE A 87 2.91 -4.31 5.14
N ALA A 88 4.22 -4.27 5.34
CA ALA A 88 5.13 -5.29 4.85
C ALA A 88 4.91 -6.69 5.47
N LYS A 89 4.51 -6.77 6.75
CA LYS A 89 4.22 -8.04 7.45
C LYS A 89 2.88 -8.66 7.05
N CYS A 90 1.98 -7.91 6.40
CA CYS A 90 0.66 -8.39 6.01
C CYS A 90 0.77 -9.48 4.94
N PRO A 91 0.33 -10.73 5.20
CA PRO A 91 0.47 -11.81 4.24
C PRO A 91 -0.46 -11.63 3.02
N TRP A 92 -1.63 -11.01 3.19
CA TRP A 92 -2.54 -10.64 2.12
C TRP A 92 -1.97 -9.57 1.20
N CYS A 93 -1.32 -8.55 1.78
CA CYS A 93 -0.59 -7.52 1.03
C CYS A 93 0.46 -8.15 0.12
N ARG A 94 1.21 -9.10 0.66
CA ARG A 94 2.27 -9.80 -0.08
C ARG A 94 1.72 -10.69 -1.22
N SER A 95 0.48 -11.14 -1.14
CA SER A 95 -0.13 -11.89 -2.26
C SER A 95 -0.61 -10.95 -3.37
N VAL A 96 -1.03 -9.73 -3.05
CA VAL A 96 -1.61 -8.77 -4.00
C VAL A 96 -0.55 -7.97 -4.78
N LEU A 97 0.55 -7.61 -4.13
CA LEU A 97 1.57 -6.69 -4.69
C LEU A 97 2.11 -7.05 -6.08
N PRO A 98 2.44 -8.33 -6.38
CA PRO A 98 2.93 -8.66 -7.73
C PRO A 98 1.92 -8.31 -8.83
N THR A 99 0.63 -8.55 -8.58
CA THR A 99 -0.44 -8.23 -9.52
C THR A 99 -0.72 -6.73 -9.57
N LEU A 100 -0.62 -6.02 -8.44
CA LEU A 100 -0.73 -4.56 -8.41
C LEU A 100 0.31 -3.89 -9.30
N PHE A 101 1.56 -4.33 -9.23
CA PHE A 101 2.64 -3.78 -10.07
C PHE A 101 2.49 -4.14 -11.54
N GLU A 102 2.06 -5.37 -11.85
CA GLU A 102 1.75 -5.78 -13.22
C GLU A 102 0.66 -4.89 -13.83
N VAL A 103 -0.45 -4.66 -13.13
CA VAL A 103 -1.54 -3.80 -13.60
C VAL A 103 -1.11 -2.35 -13.71
N ALA A 104 -0.34 -1.84 -12.76
CA ALA A 104 0.19 -0.47 -12.81
C ALA A 104 1.06 -0.25 -14.05
N GLU A 105 1.93 -1.21 -14.38
CA GLU A 105 2.78 -1.17 -15.59
C GLU A 105 1.92 -1.19 -16.87
N GLU A 106 0.95 -2.09 -16.99
CA GLU A 106 0.07 -2.21 -18.16
C GLU A 106 -0.79 -0.96 -18.39
N LEU A 107 -1.22 -0.31 -17.32
CA LEU A 107 -2.03 0.91 -17.35
C LEU A 107 -1.19 2.19 -17.38
N GLU A 108 0.13 2.10 -17.40
CA GLU A 108 1.09 3.22 -17.38
C GLU A 108 0.90 4.13 -16.15
N ILE A 109 0.57 3.53 -14.99
CA ILE A 109 0.46 4.24 -13.71
C ILE A 109 1.83 4.27 -13.05
N ASN A 110 2.44 5.43 -13.05
CA ASN A 110 3.82 5.64 -12.60
C ASN A 110 3.93 6.07 -11.13
N GLU A 111 2.78 6.30 -10.47
CA GLU A 111 2.73 6.72 -9.07
C GLU A 111 1.53 6.13 -8.36
N ILE A 112 1.78 5.45 -7.23
CA ILE A 112 0.78 4.93 -6.30
C ILE A 112 1.23 5.34 -4.90
N TYR A 113 0.44 6.16 -4.22
CA TYR A 113 0.72 6.53 -2.84
C TYR A 113 0.55 5.33 -1.92
N TYR A 114 1.52 5.09 -1.05
CA TYR A 114 1.50 4.01 -0.08
C TYR A 114 1.39 4.56 1.33
N VAL A 115 0.36 4.13 2.03
CA VAL A 115 0.16 4.43 3.44
C VAL A 115 0.32 3.14 4.23
N ASP A 116 1.34 3.07 5.09
CA ASP A 116 1.46 2.00 6.08
C ASP A 116 0.40 2.22 7.17
N VAL A 117 -0.59 1.32 7.20
CA VAL A 117 -1.70 1.46 8.15
C VAL A 117 -1.50 0.69 9.45
N LEU A 118 -0.37 -0.02 9.60
CA LEU A 118 -0.16 -0.88 10.77
C LEU A 118 -0.19 -0.10 12.08
N GLU A 119 0.59 1.00 12.11
CA GLU A 119 0.84 1.77 13.33
C GLU A 119 -0.15 2.95 13.52
N ILE A 120 -0.93 3.28 12.47
CA ILE A 120 -1.83 4.43 12.52
C ILE A 120 -3.29 4.07 12.76
N ARG A 121 -3.67 2.80 12.49
CA ARG A 121 -5.04 2.34 12.63
C ARG A 121 -5.39 2.01 14.08
N ASP A 122 -6.65 2.17 14.43
CA ASP A 122 -7.19 1.68 15.68
C ASP A 122 -7.10 0.16 15.83
N GLN A 123 -7.17 -0.31 17.06
CA GLN A 123 -7.37 -1.71 17.38
C GLN A 123 -8.58 -1.82 18.30
N LEU A 124 -9.60 -2.54 17.83
CA LEU A 124 -10.78 -2.89 18.60
C LEU A 124 -10.65 -4.35 19.07
N GLU A 125 -11.17 -4.65 20.24
CA GLU A 125 -11.27 -6.02 20.74
C GLU A 125 -12.62 -6.24 21.44
N LEU A 126 -12.97 -7.50 21.66
CA LEU A 126 -14.14 -7.86 22.47
C LEU A 126 -13.72 -8.07 23.91
N ASN A 127 -14.44 -7.43 24.85
CA ASN A 127 -14.28 -7.73 26.25
C ASN A 127 -14.94 -9.09 26.60
N LYS A 128 -14.92 -9.46 27.87
CA LYS A 128 -15.52 -10.74 28.35
C LYS A 128 -17.03 -10.82 28.14
N GLU A 129 -17.69 -9.69 28.14
CA GLU A 129 -19.12 -9.53 27.91
C GLU A 129 -19.48 -9.46 26.41
N LYS A 130 -18.49 -9.62 25.53
CA LYS A 130 -18.57 -9.47 24.06
C LYS A 130 -18.86 -8.04 23.58
N ASP A 131 -18.69 -7.03 24.44
CA ASP A 131 -18.78 -5.65 24.03
C ASP A 131 -17.52 -5.22 23.28
N VAL A 132 -17.70 -4.38 22.27
CA VAL A 132 -16.59 -3.79 21.49
C VAL A 132 -15.91 -2.70 22.31
N VAL A 133 -14.62 -2.84 22.55
CA VAL A 133 -13.79 -1.85 23.26
C VAL A 133 -12.59 -1.44 22.43
N ILE A 134 -12.15 -0.19 22.60
CA ILE A 134 -10.97 0.32 21.94
C ILE A 134 -9.76 -0.13 22.76
N LYS A 135 -8.95 -1.02 22.19
CA LYS A 135 -7.66 -1.44 22.76
C LYS A 135 -6.59 -0.38 22.50
N GLU A 136 -6.55 0.16 21.29
CA GLU A 136 -5.62 1.18 20.86
C GLU A 136 -6.33 2.16 19.95
N LYS A 137 -6.14 3.46 20.19
CA LYS A 137 -6.70 4.51 19.33
C LYS A 137 -5.86 4.67 18.07
N GLY A 138 -6.53 4.86 16.95
CA GLY A 138 -5.90 5.30 15.71
C GLY A 138 -5.44 6.76 15.79
N THR A 139 -4.64 7.18 14.82
CA THR A 139 -4.25 8.59 14.66
C THR A 139 -5.42 9.42 14.12
N ASP A 140 -5.37 10.73 14.34
CA ASP A 140 -6.38 11.66 13.80
C ASP A 140 -6.44 11.58 12.25
N GLY A 141 -5.28 11.45 11.61
CA GLY A 141 -5.20 11.27 10.16
C GLY A 141 -5.87 9.98 9.68
N TYR A 142 -5.73 8.88 10.42
CA TYR A 142 -6.44 7.64 10.11
C TYR A 142 -7.95 7.79 10.21
N TYR A 143 -8.44 8.42 11.28
CA TYR A 143 -9.88 8.68 11.41
C TYR A 143 -10.43 9.63 10.34
N GLU A 144 -9.60 10.60 9.89
CA GLU A 144 -9.99 11.44 8.75
C GLU A 144 -10.09 10.62 7.46
N LEU A 145 -9.15 9.69 7.20
CA LEU A 145 -9.25 8.77 6.06
C LEU A 145 -10.52 7.91 6.14
N LEU A 146 -10.87 7.37 7.32
CA LEU A 146 -12.10 6.62 7.49
C LEU A 146 -13.33 7.45 7.07
N ARG A 147 -13.41 8.72 7.51
CA ARG A 147 -14.51 9.64 7.13
C ARG A 147 -14.55 9.92 5.63
N ARG A 148 -13.38 10.10 4.98
CA ARG A 148 -13.30 10.40 3.54
C ARG A 148 -13.67 9.20 2.68
N PHE A 149 -13.35 8.01 3.11
CA PHE A 149 -13.59 6.77 2.37
C PHE A 149 -14.86 6.02 2.83
N ASP A 150 -15.61 6.50 3.79
CA ASP A 150 -16.68 5.80 4.52
C ASP A 150 -17.58 4.95 3.61
N GLU A 151 -18.15 5.53 2.54
CA GLU A 151 -19.05 4.84 1.62
C GLU A 151 -18.39 3.66 0.87
N LYS A 152 -17.07 3.64 0.78
CA LYS A 152 -16.29 2.60 0.09
C LYS A 152 -15.74 1.54 1.03
N LEU A 153 -15.68 1.83 2.33
CA LEU A 153 -15.08 0.94 3.32
C LEU A 153 -16.01 -0.20 3.72
N SER A 154 -15.41 -1.35 3.98
CA SER A 154 -16.11 -2.48 4.58
C SER A 154 -16.30 -2.26 6.08
N LYS A 155 -17.32 -2.94 6.63
CA LYS A 155 -17.55 -3.01 8.07
C LYS A 155 -16.36 -3.61 8.80
N TYR A 156 -16.06 -3.12 9.98
CA TYR A 156 -15.08 -3.74 10.86
C TYR A 156 -15.77 -4.85 11.67
N ILE A 157 -15.48 -6.10 11.32
CA ILE A 157 -16.03 -7.28 11.98
C ILE A 157 -14.96 -7.89 12.87
N LEU A 158 -15.29 -8.09 14.13
CA LEU A 158 -14.49 -8.89 15.06
C LEU A 158 -15.07 -10.31 15.15
N LYS A 159 -14.23 -11.27 15.57
CA LYS A 159 -14.65 -12.65 15.78
C LYS A 159 -14.40 -13.03 17.22
N THR A 160 -15.39 -13.66 17.85
CA THR A 160 -15.22 -14.31 19.15
C THR A 160 -14.33 -15.55 19.03
N GLU A 161 -13.92 -16.11 20.16
CA GLU A 161 -13.17 -17.37 20.19
C GLU A 161 -13.95 -18.53 19.55
N ASP A 162 -15.29 -18.51 19.65
CA ASP A 162 -16.20 -19.51 19.08
C ASP A 162 -16.44 -19.28 17.57
N GLY A 163 -15.88 -18.20 16.99
CA GLY A 163 -15.99 -17.85 15.57
C GLY A 163 -17.26 -17.04 15.23
N GLU A 164 -18.04 -16.60 16.21
CA GLU A 164 -19.18 -15.69 16.00
C GLU A 164 -18.69 -14.32 15.53
N GLU A 165 -19.34 -13.73 14.51
CA GLU A 165 -19.02 -12.43 13.99
C GLU A 165 -19.77 -11.33 14.73
N VAL A 166 -19.04 -10.32 15.23
CA VAL A 166 -19.56 -9.15 15.90
C VAL A 166 -19.29 -7.92 15.05
N ASP A 167 -20.34 -7.26 14.58
CA ASP A 167 -20.24 -5.99 13.86
C ASP A 167 -19.91 -4.88 14.88
N THR A 168 -18.77 -4.22 14.69
CA THR A 168 -18.36 -3.14 15.59
C THR A 168 -19.12 -1.83 15.35
N LEU A 169 -19.98 -1.79 14.33
CA LEU A 169 -20.65 -0.61 13.78
C LEU A 169 -19.71 0.43 13.18
N GLU A 170 -18.40 0.13 13.16
CA GLU A 170 -17.36 0.97 12.56
C GLU A 170 -16.97 0.47 11.17
N ARG A 171 -16.32 1.34 10.43
CA ARG A 171 -15.68 1.02 9.15
C ARG A 171 -14.18 0.86 9.33
N ARG A 172 -13.54 0.13 8.40
CA ARG A 172 -12.10 -0.11 8.48
C ARG A 172 -11.42 -0.05 7.13
N ILE A 173 -10.25 0.59 7.11
CA ILE A 173 -9.29 0.41 6.02
C ILE A 173 -8.54 -0.89 6.29
N TYR A 174 -8.88 -1.93 5.53
CA TYR A 174 -8.16 -3.21 5.60
C TYR A 174 -6.83 -3.15 4.83
N ALA A 175 -5.95 -4.06 5.17
CA ALA A 175 -4.69 -4.27 4.47
C ALA A 175 -4.69 -5.67 3.79
N PRO A 176 -4.64 -5.73 2.45
CA PRO A 176 -4.56 -4.59 1.52
C PRO A 176 -5.90 -3.91 1.24
N ASN A 177 -5.86 -2.61 0.96
CA ASN A 177 -6.87 -1.90 0.19
C ASN A 177 -6.16 -1.08 -0.90
N ILE A 178 -6.70 -1.10 -2.11
CA ILE A 178 -6.24 -0.29 -3.23
C ILE A 178 -7.40 0.62 -3.59
N ALA A 179 -7.14 1.92 -3.70
CA ALA A 179 -8.18 2.87 -4.05
C ALA A 179 -7.74 3.82 -5.16
N SER A 180 -8.70 4.26 -5.95
CA SER A 180 -8.58 5.42 -6.80
C SER A 180 -9.35 6.60 -6.22
N VAL A 181 -8.75 7.76 -6.29
CA VAL A 181 -9.35 9.05 -5.95
C VAL A 181 -9.42 9.87 -7.23
N VAL A 182 -10.58 10.44 -7.54
CA VAL A 182 -10.81 11.27 -8.72
C VAL A 182 -11.36 12.62 -8.28
N ALA A 183 -10.66 13.68 -8.65
CA ALA A 183 -11.01 15.06 -8.26
C ALA A 183 -11.25 15.18 -6.72
N GLY A 184 -10.39 14.53 -5.92
CA GLY A 184 -10.45 14.55 -4.46
C GLY A 184 -11.50 13.63 -3.82
N LYS A 185 -12.26 12.85 -4.61
CA LYS A 185 -13.30 11.95 -4.11
C LYS A 185 -12.91 10.48 -4.32
N PRO A 186 -13.13 9.60 -3.34
CA PRO A 186 -12.96 8.16 -3.54
C PRO A 186 -13.85 7.69 -4.68
N TYR A 187 -13.24 7.10 -5.70
CA TYR A 187 -13.97 6.57 -6.84
C TYR A 187 -14.22 5.07 -6.69
N GLU A 188 -13.17 4.27 -6.50
CA GLU A 188 -13.26 2.83 -6.29
C GLU A 188 -12.27 2.38 -5.21
N LEU A 189 -12.63 1.34 -4.46
CA LEU A 189 -11.78 0.72 -3.44
C LEU A 189 -12.00 -0.78 -3.42
N LYS A 190 -10.93 -1.55 -3.55
CA LYS A 190 -10.94 -3.02 -3.52
C LYS A 190 -9.75 -3.55 -2.73
N THR A 191 -9.87 -4.77 -2.23
CA THR A 191 -8.73 -5.47 -1.63
C THR A 191 -7.77 -6.02 -2.67
N GLY A 192 -8.23 -6.26 -3.88
CA GLY A 192 -7.47 -6.94 -4.93
C GLY A 192 -7.22 -8.42 -4.63
N ILE A 193 -7.93 -9.03 -3.70
CA ILE A 193 -7.82 -10.43 -3.31
C ILE A 193 -8.86 -11.23 -4.09
N SER A 194 -8.49 -12.41 -4.63
CA SER A 194 -9.46 -13.31 -5.24
C SER A 194 -10.37 -13.92 -4.20
N GLU A 195 -11.68 -13.97 -4.45
CA GLU A 195 -12.67 -14.60 -3.57
C GLU A 195 -12.36 -16.08 -3.28
N SER A 196 -11.64 -16.75 -4.17
CA SER A 196 -11.23 -18.14 -4.00
C SER A 196 -9.93 -18.31 -3.21
N GLN A 197 -9.33 -17.22 -2.71
CA GLN A 197 -8.13 -17.26 -1.86
C GLN A 197 -8.52 -17.33 -0.38
N ASP A 198 -8.62 -18.51 0.18
CA ASP A 198 -9.05 -18.75 1.58
C ASP A 198 -7.93 -18.53 2.61
N ASP A 199 -6.66 -18.69 2.21
CA ASP A 199 -5.48 -18.47 3.08
C ASP A 199 -4.47 -17.57 2.37
N ALA A 200 -4.00 -16.52 3.07
CA ALA A 200 -3.00 -15.59 2.56
C ALA A 200 -1.66 -16.25 2.19
N TYR A 201 -1.34 -17.40 2.80
CA TYR A 201 -0.09 -18.13 2.56
C TYR A 201 -0.19 -19.18 1.45
N MET A 202 -1.39 -19.50 0.98
CA MET A 202 -1.59 -20.49 -0.06
C MET A 202 -0.93 -20.09 -1.39
N LYS A 203 -0.60 -21.09 -2.22
CA LYS A 203 -0.09 -20.84 -3.57
C LYS A 203 -1.22 -20.31 -4.46
N LEU A 204 -0.99 -19.15 -5.08
CA LEU A 204 -1.95 -18.56 -6.01
C LEU A 204 -2.04 -19.36 -7.30
N THR A 205 -3.25 -19.75 -7.67
CA THR A 205 -3.55 -20.39 -8.95
C THR A 205 -3.60 -19.35 -10.09
N PRO A 206 -3.51 -19.77 -11.38
CA PRO A 206 -3.71 -18.86 -12.50
C PRO A 206 -5.09 -18.17 -12.49
N LYS A 207 -6.15 -18.88 -12.05
CA LYS A 207 -7.48 -18.30 -11.89
C LYS A 207 -7.48 -17.18 -10.86
N MET A 208 -6.94 -17.42 -9.65
CA MET A 208 -6.84 -16.40 -8.60
C MET A 208 -6.12 -15.16 -9.09
N LYS A 209 -4.99 -15.33 -9.77
CA LYS A 209 -4.24 -14.18 -10.32
C LYS A 209 -5.06 -13.39 -11.34
N LYS A 210 -5.82 -14.07 -12.19
CA LYS A 210 -6.71 -13.43 -13.16
C LYS A 210 -7.82 -12.64 -12.46
N ASP A 211 -8.42 -13.21 -11.40
CA ASP A 211 -9.46 -12.54 -10.62
C ASP A 211 -8.89 -11.31 -9.91
N MET A 212 -7.72 -11.44 -9.25
CA MET A 212 -6.99 -10.34 -8.62
C MET A 212 -6.68 -9.22 -9.62
N LYS A 213 -6.22 -9.59 -10.83
CA LYS A 213 -5.91 -8.63 -11.89
C LYS A 213 -7.15 -7.83 -12.27
N LYS A 214 -8.29 -8.51 -12.48
CA LYS A 214 -9.56 -7.86 -12.81
C LYS A 214 -10.01 -6.89 -11.72
N GLU A 215 -9.91 -7.28 -10.44
CA GLU A 215 -10.25 -6.41 -9.31
C GLU A 215 -9.37 -5.15 -9.26
N ILE A 216 -8.06 -5.29 -9.49
CA ILE A 216 -7.11 -4.18 -9.46
C ILE A 216 -7.28 -3.28 -10.70
N GLU A 217 -7.51 -3.88 -11.88
CA GLU A 217 -7.82 -3.12 -13.09
C GLU A 217 -9.06 -2.24 -12.90
N CYS A 218 -10.10 -2.78 -12.26
CA CYS A 218 -11.32 -2.03 -11.93
C CYS A 218 -11.00 -0.74 -11.15
N VAL A 219 -10.13 -0.83 -10.14
CA VAL A 219 -9.71 0.33 -9.34
C VAL A 219 -8.87 1.32 -10.16
N LEU A 220 -7.88 0.82 -10.90
CA LEU A 220 -6.82 1.66 -11.46
C LEU A 220 -7.13 2.19 -12.87
N LYS A 221 -8.01 1.54 -13.61
CA LYS A 221 -8.27 1.86 -15.03
C LYS A 221 -8.72 3.30 -15.25
N CYS A 222 -9.45 3.87 -14.31
CA CYS A 222 -9.91 5.25 -14.35
C CYS A 222 -8.76 6.28 -14.31
N LEU A 223 -7.60 5.88 -13.79
CA LEU A 223 -6.42 6.74 -13.65
C LEU A 223 -5.45 6.62 -14.85
N SER A 224 -5.70 5.66 -15.74
CA SER A 224 -4.85 5.44 -16.91
C SER A 224 -5.03 6.56 -17.93
N LYS A 225 -3.92 7.05 -18.46
CA LYS A 225 -3.91 8.01 -19.60
C LYS A 225 -4.55 7.45 -20.88
N LYS A 226 -4.70 6.13 -20.95
CA LYS A 226 -5.35 5.42 -22.08
C LYS A 226 -6.86 5.46 -22.01
N THR A 227 -7.44 5.85 -20.86
CA THR A 227 -8.88 5.85 -20.64
C THR A 227 -9.39 7.28 -20.65
N THR A 228 -10.34 7.57 -21.54
CA THR A 228 -10.86 8.93 -21.75
C THR A 228 -11.96 9.34 -20.78
N THR A 229 -12.58 8.38 -20.08
CA THR A 229 -13.68 8.65 -19.13
C THR A 229 -13.75 7.61 -18.04
N CYS A 230 -13.86 8.05 -16.80
CA CYS A 230 -14.32 7.21 -15.68
C CYS A 230 -15.84 7.03 -15.84
N SER A 231 -16.32 5.85 -16.19
CA SER A 231 -17.75 5.55 -16.22
C SER A 231 -18.09 4.50 -15.17
N ASP A 232 -19.22 4.69 -14.48
CA ASP A 232 -19.73 3.77 -13.43
C ASP A 232 -20.00 2.34 -13.94
N LYS A 233 -19.86 2.11 -15.24
CA LYS A 233 -20.06 0.79 -15.86
C LYS A 233 -18.77 -0.02 -16.08
N MET A 234 -17.62 0.44 -15.58
CA MET A 234 -16.33 -0.22 -15.86
C MET A 234 -15.96 -1.34 -14.85
N CYS A 235 -16.74 -1.51 -13.83
CA CYS A 235 -16.67 -2.56 -12.84
C CYS A 235 -17.99 -3.29 -12.73
#